data_550def53c8e2e94cc6fb4d8ce449256e
#
_entry.id   550def53c8e2e94cc6fb4d8ce449256e
#
_cell.length_a   1.000
_cell.length_b   1.000
_cell.length_c   1.000
_cell.angle_alpha   90.00
_cell.angle_beta   90.00
_cell.angle_gamma   90.00
#
_symmetry.space_group_name_H-M   'P 1'
#
loop_
_entity.id
_entity.type
_entity.pdbx_description
1 polymer ?
#
loop_
_entity_poly.entity_id
_entity_poly.type
_entity_poly.pdbx_seq_one_letter_code
_entity_poly.pdbx_strand_id
1 'polypeptide(L)'
;VPHLRFPEFSGEWKKCKLGDLCNVLMCKRILVSQTNTEDGVPFYKIGTIGSTPDAYISKELFDDYKVKYNYPRKGEVMITCAGTVGKCVVYDGEDAYFQDSNIVWIDNPTQYISNGFLFHLLSKVDWRKLNSTTIIRIYNDDLRNLKMSYPRKEEQQKISHLLSLLDERIATQNKIIEDL
;
A
#
# COMPACT_ATOMS: atom_id res chain seq x y z
N VAL A 1 -11.10 -3.98 20.00
CA VAL A 1 -11.33 -5.38 19.59
C VAL A 1 -12.60 -5.41 18.75
N PRO A 2 -12.63 -6.08 17.60
CA PRO A 2 -13.84 -6.16 16.77
C PRO A 2 -14.94 -6.98 17.47
N HIS A 3 -16.20 -6.69 17.13
CA HIS A 3 -17.34 -7.46 17.63
C HIS A 3 -17.33 -8.90 17.10
N LEU A 4 -16.94 -9.10 15.84
CA LEU A 4 -16.76 -10.41 15.25
C LEU A 4 -15.30 -10.84 15.37
N ARG A 5 -15.05 -11.97 16.01
CA ARG A 5 -13.71 -12.50 16.26
C ARG A 5 -13.73 -14.03 16.19
N PHE A 6 -12.64 -14.63 15.77
CA PHE A 6 -12.48 -16.07 15.85
C PHE A 6 -12.50 -16.52 17.32
N PRO A 7 -13.28 -17.56 17.67
CA PRO A 7 -13.53 -17.93 19.07
C PRO A 7 -12.29 -18.38 19.85
N GLU A 8 -11.27 -18.88 19.15
CA GLU A 8 -10.00 -19.32 19.75
C GLU A 8 -9.10 -18.19 20.21
N PHE A 9 -9.41 -16.93 19.84
CA PHE A 9 -8.61 -15.78 20.23
C PHE A 9 -9.29 -14.94 21.30
N SER A 10 -8.54 -14.59 22.31
CA SER A 10 -8.98 -13.77 23.44
C SER A 10 -7.94 -12.68 23.76
N GLY A 11 -8.25 -11.81 24.71
CA GLY A 11 -7.39 -10.71 25.11
C GLY A 11 -7.58 -9.46 24.27
N GLU A 12 -6.91 -8.38 24.65
CA GLU A 12 -7.02 -7.11 23.99
C GLU A 12 -5.99 -6.96 22.85
N TRP A 13 -6.37 -6.18 21.85
CA TRP A 13 -5.46 -5.78 20.80
C TRP A 13 -4.56 -4.66 21.27
N LYS A 14 -3.28 -4.70 20.89
CA LYS A 14 -2.32 -3.63 21.18
C LYS A 14 -2.67 -2.39 20.38
N LYS A 15 -2.66 -1.23 21.04
CA LYS A 15 -2.90 0.07 20.41
C LYS A 15 -1.57 0.76 20.11
N CYS A 16 -1.44 1.39 18.96
CA CYS A 16 -0.27 2.16 18.56
C CYS A 16 -0.61 3.18 17.49
N LYS A 17 0.35 4.02 17.14
CA LYS A 17 0.35 4.76 15.87
C LYS A 17 1.15 3.98 14.84
N LEU A 18 0.84 4.15 13.55
CA LEU A 18 1.60 3.51 12.47
C LEU A 18 3.09 3.85 12.57
N GLY A 19 3.42 5.11 12.82
CA GLY A 19 4.79 5.60 12.94
C GLY A 19 5.59 5.05 14.13
N ASP A 20 4.93 4.42 15.10
CA ASP A 20 5.62 3.75 16.22
C ASP A 20 6.30 2.45 15.77
N LEU A 21 5.82 1.83 14.69
CA LEU A 21 6.27 0.52 14.22
C LEU A 21 6.85 0.54 12.80
N CYS A 22 6.47 1.52 11.99
CA CYS A 22 6.74 1.57 10.55
C CYS A 22 7.28 2.94 10.13
N ASN A 23 8.00 2.96 9.01
CA ASN A 23 8.39 4.19 8.33
C ASN A 23 7.49 4.41 7.10
N VAL A 24 7.34 5.67 6.71
CA VAL A 24 6.67 6.06 5.46
C VAL A 24 7.75 6.55 4.50
N LEU A 25 7.95 5.81 3.42
CA LEU A 25 9.01 6.05 2.45
C LEU A 25 8.42 6.28 1.05
N MET A 26 9.21 6.90 0.18
CA MET A 26 8.88 7.14 -1.23
C MET A 26 10.11 7.03 -2.10
N CYS A 27 9.92 6.79 -3.40
CA CYS A 27 10.97 6.80 -4.39
C CYS A 27 11.56 8.21 -4.61
N LYS A 28 12.77 8.27 -5.10
CA LYS A 28 13.35 9.51 -5.63
C LYS A 28 12.55 9.97 -6.85
N ARG A 29 12.32 11.27 -6.95
CA ARG A 29 11.57 11.88 -8.06
C ARG A 29 12.17 11.55 -9.41
N ILE A 30 11.30 11.16 -10.33
CA ILE A 30 11.57 11.04 -11.76
C ILE A 30 10.97 12.26 -12.46
N LEU A 31 11.75 12.91 -13.31
CA LEU A 31 11.28 14.02 -14.13
C LEU A 31 10.57 13.50 -15.38
N VAL A 32 9.61 14.24 -15.91
CA VAL A 32 8.91 13.88 -17.15
C VAL A 32 9.87 13.61 -18.31
N SER A 33 10.94 14.39 -18.40
CA SER A 33 12.02 14.21 -19.41
C SER A 33 12.81 12.90 -19.28
N GLN A 34 12.67 12.19 -18.16
CA GLN A 34 13.30 10.89 -17.90
C GLN A 34 12.36 9.72 -18.17
N THR A 35 11.13 10.00 -18.60
CA THR A 35 10.12 8.98 -18.93
C THR A 35 9.88 8.89 -20.42
N ASN A 36 9.40 7.74 -20.88
CA ASN A 36 8.90 7.51 -22.24
C ASN A 36 7.60 6.69 -22.16
N THR A 37 6.93 6.50 -23.31
CA THR A 37 5.65 5.77 -23.41
C THR A 37 5.77 4.43 -24.12
N GLU A 38 6.98 4.04 -24.53
CA GLU A 38 7.19 2.90 -25.43
C GLU A 38 7.65 1.66 -24.70
N ASP A 39 8.81 1.75 -24.02
CA ASP A 39 9.46 0.61 -23.37
C ASP A 39 10.33 0.97 -22.16
N GLY A 40 10.76 -0.06 -21.45
CA GLY A 40 11.64 0.04 -20.30
C GLY A 40 11.04 -0.52 -19.01
N VAL A 41 11.48 -0.01 -17.87
CA VAL A 41 10.93 -0.38 -16.57
C VAL A 41 9.64 0.41 -16.32
N PRO A 42 8.52 -0.24 -15.99
CA PRO A 42 7.26 0.43 -15.71
C PRO A 42 7.41 1.55 -14.67
N PHE A 43 6.87 2.73 -14.98
CA PHE A 43 6.78 3.85 -14.08
C PHE A 43 5.32 4.11 -13.70
N TYR A 44 4.95 3.73 -12.49
CA TYR A 44 3.58 3.85 -12.00
C TYR A 44 3.31 5.22 -11.38
N LYS A 45 2.21 5.81 -11.80
CA LYS A 45 1.60 7.02 -11.24
C LYS A 45 0.35 6.66 -10.45
N ILE A 46 -0.23 7.61 -9.73
CA ILE A 46 -1.46 7.40 -8.94
C ILE A 46 -2.62 6.83 -9.76
N GLY A 47 -2.70 7.15 -11.05
CA GLY A 47 -3.74 6.65 -11.95
C GLY A 47 -3.50 5.25 -12.50
N THR A 48 -2.26 4.76 -12.47
CA THR A 48 -1.87 3.49 -13.10
C THR A 48 -1.41 2.42 -12.11
N ILE A 49 -1.11 2.77 -10.86
CA ILE A 49 -0.69 1.79 -9.87
C ILE A 49 -1.76 0.70 -9.65
N GLY A 50 -1.33 -0.55 -9.71
CA GLY A 50 -2.21 -1.73 -9.64
C GLY A 50 -3.02 -1.97 -10.92
N SER A 51 -2.58 -1.39 -12.05
CA SER A 51 -3.18 -1.54 -13.38
C SER A 51 -2.08 -1.54 -14.43
N THR A 52 -2.41 -1.26 -15.69
CA THR A 52 -1.44 -1.17 -16.79
C THR A 52 -0.67 0.14 -16.73
N PRO A 53 0.68 0.13 -16.79
CA PRO A 53 1.48 1.34 -16.84
C PRO A 53 1.29 2.08 -18.19
N ASP A 54 1.41 3.41 -18.14
CA ASP A 54 1.35 4.30 -19.30
C ASP A 54 2.67 5.08 -19.50
N ALA A 55 3.67 4.79 -18.68
CA ALA A 55 4.99 5.40 -18.75
C ALA A 55 6.07 4.42 -18.29
N TYR A 56 7.28 4.63 -18.79
CA TYR A 56 8.45 3.80 -18.51
C TYR A 56 9.66 4.67 -18.26
N ILE A 57 10.67 4.11 -17.57
CA ILE A 57 12.00 4.69 -17.41
C ILE A 57 13.04 3.72 -17.99
N SER A 58 14.21 4.23 -18.34
CA SER A 58 15.30 3.36 -18.80
C SER A 58 15.75 2.39 -17.70
N LYS A 59 16.19 1.21 -18.11
CA LYS A 59 16.75 0.21 -17.17
C LYS A 59 17.97 0.75 -16.44
N GLU A 60 18.80 1.55 -17.11
CA GLU A 60 19.98 2.16 -16.51
C GLU A 60 19.59 3.12 -15.37
N LEU A 61 18.64 4.01 -15.61
CA LEU A 61 18.13 4.93 -14.58
C LEU A 61 17.50 4.16 -13.40
N PHE A 62 16.76 3.12 -13.69
CA PHE A 62 16.15 2.28 -12.69
C PHE A 62 17.20 1.62 -11.78
N ASP A 63 18.21 0.97 -12.38
CA ASP A 63 19.24 0.26 -11.64
C ASP A 63 20.07 1.23 -10.76
N ASP A 64 20.38 2.41 -11.29
CA ASP A 64 21.08 3.47 -10.56
C ASP A 64 20.26 3.96 -9.36
N TYR A 65 18.98 4.25 -9.57
CA TYR A 65 18.11 4.79 -8.51
C TYR A 65 17.72 3.74 -7.47
N LYS A 66 17.51 2.50 -7.88
CA LYS A 66 17.20 1.37 -6.97
C LYS A 66 18.33 1.14 -5.95
N VAL A 67 19.58 1.36 -6.34
CA VAL A 67 20.74 1.20 -5.45
C VAL A 67 20.97 2.43 -4.58
N LYS A 68 20.77 3.64 -5.13
CA LYS A 68 21.13 4.90 -4.45
C LYS A 68 20.06 5.43 -3.50
N TYR A 69 18.80 5.08 -3.73
CA TYR A 69 17.67 5.68 -3.02
C TYR A 69 16.77 4.63 -2.41
N ASN A 70 15.82 5.08 -1.59
CA ASN A 70 14.81 4.20 -1.02
C ASN A 70 14.02 3.50 -2.12
N TYR A 71 13.84 2.20 -1.95
CA TYR A 71 13.11 1.35 -2.87
C TYR A 71 12.31 0.30 -2.09
N PRO A 72 11.06 0.00 -2.47
CA PRO A 72 10.22 -0.94 -1.74
C PRO A 72 10.72 -2.38 -1.84
N ARG A 73 10.41 -3.17 -0.82
CA ARG A 73 10.64 -4.61 -0.80
C ARG A 73 9.36 -5.36 -1.14
N LYS A 74 9.49 -6.54 -1.74
CA LYS A 74 8.35 -7.42 -2.01
C LYS A 74 7.50 -7.63 -0.76
N GLY A 75 6.18 -7.47 -0.91
CA GLY A 75 5.22 -7.62 0.16
C GLY A 75 4.92 -6.34 0.94
N GLU A 76 5.67 -5.25 0.73
CA GLU A 76 5.37 -3.97 1.38
C GLU A 76 4.12 -3.32 0.78
N VAL A 77 3.38 -2.63 1.64
CA VAL A 77 2.11 -2.00 1.26
C VAL A 77 2.37 -0.60 0.74
N MET A 78 1.95 -0.35 -0.48
CA MET A 78 1.97 0.96 -1.12
C MET A 78 0.61 1.63 -1.01
N ILE A 79 0.58 2.95 -0.91
CA ILE A 79 -0.66 3.72 -0.80
C ILE A 79 -0.60 4.99 -1.64
N THR A 80 -1.69 5.30 -2.35
CA THR A 80 -1.83 6.55 -3.09
C THR A 80 -2.22 7.69 -2.17
N CYS A 81 -1.47 8.80 -2.24
CA CYS A 81 -1.64 9.96 -1.35
C CYS A 81 -2.38 11.13 -2.00
N ALA A 82 -2.63 11.07 -3.30
CA ALA A 82 -3.35 12.10 -4.06
C ALA A 82 -4.23 11.45 -5.13
N GLY A 83 -5.11 12.21 -5.76
CA GLY A 83 -6.06 11.71 -6.77
C GLY A 83 -7.04 10.72 -6.15
N THR A 84 -6.97 9.45 -6.53
CA THR A 84 -7.69 8.37 -5.84
C THR A 84 -6.98 8.04 -4.55
N VAL A 85 -7.24 8.81 -3.51
CA VAL A 85 -6.56 8.75 -2.21
C VAL A 85 -6.87 7.44 -1.49
N GLY A 86 -5.84 6.81 -0.93
CA GLY A 86 -5.98 5.66 -0.05
C GLY A 86 -6.08 4.31 -0.76
N LYS A 87 -5.86 4.25 -2.08
CA LYS A 87 -5.74 2.97 -2.78
C LYS A 87 -4.46 2.26 -2.31
N CYS A 88 -4.63 1.07 -1.75
CA CYS A 88 -3.53 0.24 -1.31
C CYS A 88 -3.20 -0.84 -2.34
N VAL A 89 -1.91 -1.06 -2.57
CA VAL A 89 -1.38 -2.11 -3.44
C VAL A 89 -0.20 -2.76 -2.73
N VAL A 90 -0.12 -4.09 -2.79
CA VAL A 90 1.05 -4.83 -2.28
C VAL A 90 2.09 -4.91 -3.39
N TYR A 91 3.32 -4.51 -3.11
CA TYR A 91 4.40 -4.60 -4.07
C TYR A 91 4.78 -6.08 -4.31
N ASP A 92 4.70 -6.51 -5.54
CA ASP A 92 4.91 -7.90 -5.96
C ASP A 92 6.38 -8.31 -6.11
N GLY A 93 7.29 -7.33 -6.14
CA GLY A 93 8.73 -7.53 -6.30
C GLY A 93 9.23 -7.46 -7.75
N GLU A 94 8.34 -7.26 -8.73
CA GLU A 94 8.74 -7.05 -10.11
C GLU A 94 9.40 -5.68 -10.31
N ASP A 95 10.30 -5.59 -11.28
CA ASP A 95 10.98 -4.33 -11.58
C ASP A 95 9.96 -3.27 -12.02
N ALA A 96 9.81 -2.24 -11.20
CA ALA A 96 8.91 -1.10 -11.41
C ALA A 96 9.41 0.11 -10.64
N TYR A 97 9.05 1.32 -11.06
CA TYR A 97 9.34 2.53 -10.32
C TYR A 97 8.06 3.32 -10.05
N PHE A 98 8.04 4.16 -9.02
CA PHE A 98 6.81 4.73 -8.51
C PHE A 98 6.92 6.24 -8.35
N GLN A 99 5.84 6.95 -8.66
CA GLN A 99 5.76 8.40 -8.57
C GLN A 99 5.97 8.87 -7.12
N ASP A 100 6.99 9.69 -6.91
CA ASP A 100 7.31 10.27 -5.61
C ASP A 100 6.14 11.07 -4.99
N SER A 101 6.11 11.16 -3.69
CA SER A 101 5.13 11.89 -2.87
C SER A 101 3.64 11.58 -3.11
N ASN A 102 3.28 11.07 -4.26
CA ASN A 102 1.91 10.64 -4.60
C ASN A 102 1.68 9.15 -4.35
N ILE A 103 2.75 8.36 -4.36
CA ILE A 103 2.77 6.95 -3.97
C ILE A 103 3.86 6.78 -2.93
N VAL A 104 3.47 6.37 -1.74
CA VAL A 104 4.39 6.02 -0.65
C VAL A 104 4.21 4.56 -0.29
N TRP A 105 5.17 3.99 0.42
CA TRP A 105 4.99 2.66 1.00
C TRP A 105 5.30 2.65 2.48
N ILE A 106 4.81 1.62 3.13
CA ILE A 106 5.01 1.39 4.55
C ILE A 106 6.17 0.41 4.72
N ASP A 107 7.33 0.95 5.01
CA ASP A 107 8.49 0.17 5.43
C ASP A 107 8.24 -0.36 6.86
N ASN A 108 8.20 -1.66 7.00
CA ASN A 108 7.77 -2.37 8.22
C ASN A 108 8.90 -3.21 8.80
N PRO A 109 9.91 -2.59 9.41
CA PRO A 109 11.10 -3.31 9.89
C PRO A 109 10.82 -4.19 11.10
N THR A 110 9.85 -3.81 11.95
CA THR A 110 9.58 -4.53 13.20
C THR A 110 8.81 -5.83 13.01
N GLN A 111 8.01 -5.92 11.96
CA GLN A 111 7.12 -7.04 11.66
C GLN A 111 6.18 -7.44 12.82
N TYR A 112 5.92 -6.54 13.80
CA TYR A 112 4.88 -6.76 14.82
C TYR A 112 3.50 -6.78 14.20
N ILE A 113 3.31 -6.01 13.13
CA ILE A 113 2.13 -6.10 12.25
C ILE A 113 2.59 -6.74 10.96
N SER A 114 1.91 -7.80 10.50
CA SER A 114 2.21 -8.38 9.19
C SER A 114 1.78 -7.44 8.07
N ASN A 115 2.48 -7.45 6.94
CA ASN A 115 2.12 -6.64 5.79
C ASN A 115 0.71 -6.96 5.27
N GLY A 116 0.30 -8.23 5.30
CA GLY A 116 -1.05 -8.62 4.91
C GLY A 116 -2.13 -8.04 5.82
N PHE A 117 -1.93 -8.04 7.13
CA PHE A 117 -2.85 -7.41 8.07
C PHE A 117 -2.86 -5.88 7.89
N LEU A 118 -1.69 -5.27 7.71
CA LEU A 118 -1.53 -3.84 7.46
C LEU A 118 -2.25 -3.39 6.18
N PHE A 119 -2.17 -4.18 5.10
CA PHE A 119 -2.90 -3.93 3.86
C PHE A 119 -4.41 -3.80 4.11
N HIS A 120 -5.02 -4.75 4.77
CA HIS A 120 -6.44 -4.73 5.08
C HIS A 120 -6.82 -3.59 6.03
N LEU A 121 -5.95 -3.27 6.98
CA LEU A 121 -6.15 -2.19 7.93
C LEU A 121 -6.16 -0.83 7.24
N LEU A 122 -5.16 -0.56 6.39
CA LEU A 122 -5.03 0.70 5.64
C LEU A 122 -6.14 0.85 4.59
N SER A 123 -6.55 -0.25 3.93
CA SER A 123 -7.62 -0.25 2.94
C SER A 123 -8.99 0.14 3.52
N LYS A 124 -9.18 0.02 4.84
CA LYS A 124 -10.43 0.39 5.53
C LYS A 124 -10.48 1.82 6.02
N VAL A 125 -9.36 2.55 6.00
CA VAL A 125 -9.30 3.92 6.50
C VAL A 125 -10.12 4.84 5.60
N ASP A 126 -11.08 5.54 6.20
CA ASP A 126 -11.82 6.61 5.51
C ASP A 126 -11.01 7.92 5.61
N TRP A 127 -10.10 8.11 4.67
CA TRP A 127 -9.22 9.27 4.62
C TRP A 127 -9.97 10.59 4.45
N ARG A 128 -11.21 10.57 3.93
CA ARG A 128 -12.04 11.76 3.78
C ARG A 128 -12.50 12.30 5.12
N LYS A 129 -12.78 11.41 6.07
CA LYS A 129 -13.18 11.83 7.43
C LYS A 129 -12.02 12.33 8.27
N LEU A 130 -10.79 11.96 7.94
CA LEU A 130 -9.60 12.39 8.66
C LEU A 130 -9.11 13.78 8.22
N ASN A 131 -9.47 14.23 7.02
CA ASN A 131 -9.05 15.50 6.45
C ASN A 131 -10.23 16.46 6.35
N SER A 132 -10.13 17.61 7.03
CA SER A 132 -11.15 18.67 7.03
C SER A 132 -11.08 19.61 5.80
N THR A 133 -10.20 19.34 4.83
CA THR A 133 -9.98 20.20 3.66
C THR A 133 -10.70 19.68 2.42
N THR A 134 -11.08 20.59 1.53
CA THR A 134 -11.77 20.29 0.25
C THR A 134 -10.90 19.47 -0.71
N ILE A 135 -9.57 19.61 -0.62
CA ILE A 135 -8.59 18.83 -1.38
C ILE A 135 -8.08 17.71 -0.49
N ILE A 136 -8.47 16.50 -0.80
CA ILE A 136 -8.06 15.34 -0.03
C ILE A 136 -6.68 14.92 -0.49
N ARG A 137 -5.71 15.03 0.40
CA ARG A 137 -4.35 14.51 0.26
C ARG A 137 -3.93 13.86 1.57
N ILE A 138 -3.26 12.72 1.48
CA ILE A 138 -2.61 12.08 2.63
C ILE A 138 -1.18 12.60 2.70
N TYR A 139 -0.80 13.15 3.83
CA TYR A 139 0.59 13.52 4.13
C TYR A 139 1.27 12.43 4.95
N ASN A 140 2.59 12.40 4.94
CA ASN A 140 3.36 11.41 5.71
C ASN A 140 2.99 11.44 7.21
N ASP A 141 2.70 12.61 7.75
CA ASP A 141 2.30 12.74 9.16
C ASP A 141 0.90 12.19 9.43
N ASP A 142 -0.01 12.25 8.48
CA ASP A 142 -1.33 11.61 8.59
C ASP A 142 -1.17 10.10 8.73
N LEU A 143 -0.28 9.50 7.93
CA LEU A 143 0.06 8.08 8.02
C LEU A 143 0.77 7.74 9.34
N ARG A 144 1.81 8.49 9.71
CA ARG A 144 2.56 8.26 10.97
C ARG A 144 1.68 8.36 12.20
N ASN A 145 0.74 9.30 12.21
CA ASN A 145 -0.16 9.54 13.35
C ASN A 145 -1.43 8.68 13.30
N LEU A 146 -1.61 7.84 12.28
CA LEU A 146 -2.75 6.95 12.17
C LEU A 146 -2.81 6.02 13.39
N LYS A 147 -3.86 6.16 14.18
CA LYS A 147 -4.12 5.29 15.33
C LYS A 147 -4.68 3.97 14.85
N MET A 148 -4.09 2.90 15.31
CA MET A 148 -4.49 1.55 14.95
C MET A 148 -4.38 0.59 16.13
N SER A 149 -4.94 -0.60 15.96
CA SER A 149 -4.78 -1.68 16.92
C SER A 149 -4.55 -2.99 16.18
N TYR A 150 -3.79 -3.89 16.78
CA TYR A 150 -3.47 -5.18 16.19
C TYR A 150 -3.42 -6.29 17.24
N PRO A 151 -3.83 -7.50 16.87
CA PRO A 151 -3.75 -8.68 17.71
C PRO A 151 -2.36 -9.34 17.64
N ARG A 152 -2.21 -10.48 18.28
CA ARG A 152 -1.03 -11.34 18.10
C ARG A 152 -0.95 -11.90 16.68
N LYS A 153 0.25 -12.35 16.28
CA LYS A 153 0.55 -12.75 14.88
C LYS A 153 -0.37 -13.81 14.30
N GLU A 154 -0.70 -14.83 15.07
CA GLU A 154 -1.54 -15.93 14.61
C GLU A 154 -2.95 -15.44 14.26
N GLU A 155 -3.49 -14.53 15.05
CA GLU A 155 -4.78 -13.91 14.77
C GLU A 155 -4.72 -12.99 13.56
N GLN A 156 -3.64 -12.19 13.41
CA GLN A 156 -3.41 -11.37 12.20
C GLN A 156 -3.41 -12.22 10.94
N GLN A 157 -2.67 -13.33 10.94
CA GLN A 157 -2.56 -14.24 9.80
C GLN A 157 -3.94 -14.81 9.42
N LYS A 158 -4.71 -15.24 10.41
CA LYS A 158 -6.04 -15.82 10.18
C LYS A 158 -7.02 -14.78 9.62
N ILE A 159 -7.01 -13.56 10.17
CA ILE A 159 -7.83 -12.46 9.67
C ILE A 159 -7.43 -12.10 8.23
N SER A 160 -6.14 -11.90 7.98
CA SER A 160 -5.63 -11.53 6.65
C SER A 160 -5.97 -12.58 5.61
N HIS A 161 -5.81 -13.86 5.96
CA HIS A 161 -6.14 -14.97 5.05
C HIS A 161 -7.63 -14.98 4.69
N LEU A 162 -8.51 -14.86 5.69
CA LEU A 162 -9.95 -14.79 5.44
C LEU A 162 -10.32 -13.61 4.54
N LEU A 163 -9.79 -12.42 4.82
CA LEU A 163 -10.09 -11.22 4.04
C LEU A 163 -9.56 -11.34 2.60
N SER A 164 -8.36 -11.90 2.40
CA SER A 164 -7.81 -12.15 1.07
C SER A 164 -8.66 -13.12 0.26
N LEU A 165 -9.13 -14.21 0.87
CA LEU A 165 -10.04 -15.15 0.21
C LEU A 165 -11.37 -14.49 -0.21
N LEU A 166 -11.90 -13.58 0.61
CA LEU A 166 -13.09 -12.82 0.26
C LEU A 166 -12.84 -11.86 -0.89
N ASP A 167 -11.71 -11.15 -0.89
CA ASP A 167 -11.32 -10.24 -1.96
C ASP A 167 -11.13 -10.99 -3.30
N GLU A 168 -10.45 -12.14 -3.28
CA GLU A 168 -10.29 -13.02 -4.45
C GLU A 168 -11.63 -13.49 -5.01
N ARG A 169 -12.55 -13.88 -4.12
CA ARG A 169 -13.90 -14.31 -4.52
C ARG A 169 -14.69 -13.18 -5.15
N ILE A 170 -14.62 -11.97 -4.57
CA ILE A 170 -15.27 -10.78 -5.13
C ILE A 170 -14.69 -10.45 -6.51
N ALA A 171 -13.37 -10.44 -6.66
CA ALA A 171 -12.69 -10.17 -7.92
C ALA A 171 -13.09 -11.20 -9.01
N THR A 172 -13.13 -12.48 -8.66
CA THR A 172 -13.57 -13.55 -9.58
C THR A 172 -15.02 -13.36 -10.00
N GLN A 173 -15.91 -13.03 -9.05
CA GLN A 173 -17.32 -12.82 -9.35
C GLN A 173 -17.55 -11.61 -10.25
N ASN A 174 -16.81 -10.51 -10.02
CA ASN A 174 -16.88 -9.31 -10.86
C ASN A 174 -16.43 -9.63 -12.30
N LYS A 175 -15.34 -10.39 -12.45
CA LYS A 175 -14.87 -10.82 -13.77
C LYS A 175 -15.92 -11.65 -14.52
N ILE A 176 -16.59 -12.57 -13.85
CA ILE A 176 -17.69 -13.36 -14.45
C ILE A 176 -18.83 -12.46 -14.91
N ILE A 177 -19.16 -11.42 -14.15
CA ILE A 177 -20.22 -10.47 -14.49
C ILE A 177 -19.81 -9.60 -15.70
N GLU A 178 -18.55 -9.21 -15.80
CA GLU A 178 -18.02 -8.43 -16.94
C GLU A 178 -17.97 -9.25 -18.23
N ASP A 179 -17.80 -10.58 -18.13
CA ASP A 179 -17.73 -11.50 -19.26
C ASP A 179 -19.14 -11.94 -19.78
N LEU A 180 -20.25 -11.52 -19.13
CA LEU A 180 -21.64 -11.80 -19.52
C LEU A 180 -22.25 -10.67 -20.36
#